data_f2e87bd71ebc82870a8b65c2e5ec72c8
#
_entry.id   f2e87bd71ebc82870a8b65c2e5ec72c8
#
_cell.length_a   1.000
_cell.length_b   1.000
_cell.length_c   1.000
_cell.angle_alpha   90.00
_cell.angle_beta   90.00
_cell.angle_gamma   90.00
#
_symmetry.space_group_name_H-M   'P 1'
#
loop_
_entity.id
_entity.type
_entity.pdbx_description
1 polymer ?
#
loop_
_entity_poly.entity_id
_entity_poly.type
_entity_poly.pdbx_seq_one_letter_code
_entity_poly.pdbx_strand_id
1 'polypeptide(L)'
;MTDTPQVLLAHHLKVLEGAGVITRSHSQNDRRRTYVHPVDASLDGLLQPPASIEAPRVVFVCTHNSARSVLAEALWRSVSEVPSASAGTQPAARINPRARSAARRAGLTLQDAPPRRIDDVVLPDDVVVSVCDAVNEELGALPNRRIHWSV
;
A
#
# COMPACT_ATOMS: atom_id res chain seq x y z
N MET A 1 9.62 -31.12 17.62
CA MET A 1 8.38 -31.75 17.17
C MET A 1 7.51 -30.68 16.51
N THR A 2 7.03 -30.93 15.30
CA THR A 2 6.10 -30.14 14.47
C THR A 2 6.72 -29.04 13.60
N ASP A 3 7.65 -29.41 12.71
CA ASP A 3 8.02 -28.58 11.54
C ASP A 3 7.14 -28.84 10.30
N THR A 4 6.16 -29.73 10.42
CA THR A 4 5.33 -30.21 9.31
C THR A 4 4.52 -29.10 8.63
N PRO A 5 3.90 -28.12 9.32
CA PRO A 5 3.10 -27.08 8.67
C PRO A 5 3.92 -26.10 7.82
N GLN A 6 5.12 -25.73 8.26
CA GLN A 6 5.95 -24.73 7.56
C GLN A 6 6.58 -25.30 6.29
N VAL A 7 7.06 -26.54 6.35
CA VAL A 7 7.62 -27.24 5.17
C VAL A 7 6.56 -27.45 4.11
N LEU A 8 5.34 -27.83 4.51
CA LEU A 8 4.21 -28.04 3.61
C LEU A 8 3.79 -26.72 2.95
N LEU A 9 3.70 -25.63 3.73
CA LEU A 9 3.39 -24.30 3.21
C LEU A 9 4.43 -23.85 2.18
N ALA A 10 5.73 -23.98 2.50
CA ALA A 10 6.81 -23.61 1.60
C ALA A 10 6.76 -24.40 0.28
N HIS A 11 6.42 -25.69 0.35
CA HIS A 11 6.25 -26.54 -0.84
C HIS A 11 5.09 -26.03 -1.72
N HIS A 12 3.91 -25.76 -1.14
CA HIS A 12 2.76 -25.28 -1.90
C HIS A 12 3.02 -23.92 -2.54
N LEU A 13 3.64 -22.99 -1.81
CA LEU A 13 4.03 -21.70 -2.37
C LEU A 13 4.98 -21.84 -3.55
N LYS A 14 5.95 -22.76 -3.49
CA LYS A 14 6.86 -23.05 -4.60
C LYS A 14 6.14 -23.62 -5.82
N VAL A 15 5.17 -24.52 -5.61
CA VAL A 15 4.35 -25.09 -6.69
C VAL A 15 3.51 -24.00 -7.36
N LEU A 16 2.83 -23.16 -6.59
CA LEU A 16 2.01 -22.06 -7.12
C LEU A 16 2.85 -21.03 -7.86
N GLU A 17 4.04 -20.71 -7.37
CA GLU A 17 4.98 -19.80 -8.03
C GLU A 17 5.50 -20.39 -9.34
N GLY A 18 5.86 -21.67 -9.33
CA GLY A 18 6.28 -22.40 -10.53
C GLY A 18 5.18 -22.54 -11.59
N ALA A 19 3.92 -22.55 -11.17
CA ALA A 19 2.75 -22.55 -12.04
C ALA A 19 2.38 -21.13 -12.53
N GLY A 20 3.08 -20.07 -12.09
CA GLY A 20 2.79 -18.69 -12.46
C GLY A 20 1.51 -18.12 -11.83
N VAL A 21 0.94 -18.75 -10.82
CA VAL A 21 -0.30 -18.33 -10.14
C VAL A 21 -0.02 -17.22 -9.13
N ILE A 22 1.17 -17.25 -8.51
CA ILE A 22 1.63 -16.23 -7.58
C ILE A 22 3.04 -15.77 -7.92
N THR A 23 3.39 -14.56 -7.45
CA THR A 23 4.77 -14.07 -7.36
C THR A 23 5.10 -13.77 -5.92
N ARG A 24 6.41 -13.73 -5.59
CA ARG A 24 6.88 -13.38 -4.25
C ARG A 24 7.89 -12.24 -4.32
N SER A 25 7.78 -11.31 -3.38
CA SER A 25 8.73 -10.24 -3.18
C SER A 25 9.16 -10.14 -1.72
N HIS A 26 10.39 -9.73 -1.47
CA HIS A 26 10.84 -9.46 -0.10
C HIS A 26 10.46 -8.04 0.31
N SER A 27 10.08 -7.88 1.59
CA SER A 27 9.88 -6.55 2.15
C SER A 27 11.15 -5.70 2.01
N GLN A 28 10.95 -4.45 1.62
CA GLN A 28 12.04 -3.46 1.58
C GLN A 28 12.50 -3.03 2.98
N ASN A 29 11.64 -3.21 3.97
CA ASN A 29 11.91 -2.85 5.36
C ASN A 29 12.54 -4.01 6.15
N ASP A 30 11.91 -5.19 6.15
CA ASP A 30 12.41 -6.40 6.81
C ASP A 30 12.52 -7.54 5.79
N ARG A 31 13.72 -7.80 5.29
CA ARG A 31 13.97 -8.84 4.27
C ARG A 31 13.62 -10.27 4.70
N ARG A 32 13.34 -10.51 5.98
CA ARG A 32 12.83 -11.80 6.48
C ARG A 32 11.36 -12.01 6.13
N ARG A 33 10.63 -10.93 5.84
CA ARG A 33 9.24 -10.98 5.41
C ARG A 33 9.15 -11.13 3.91
N THR A 34 8.25 -11.99 3.48
CA THR A 34 7.95 -12.22 2.07
C THR A 34 6.47 -11.94 1.83
N TYR A 35 6.19 -11.08 0.86
CA TYR A 35 4.84 -10.83 0.38
C TYR A 35 4.53 -11.79 -0.77
N VAL A 36 3.31 -12.31 -0.79
CA VAL A 36 2.80 -13.17 -1.85
C VAL A 36 1.74 -12.38 -2.61
N HIS A 37 1.92 -12.28 -3.92
CA HIS A 37 1.02 -11.55 -4.80
C HIS A 37 0.37 -12.53 -5.78
N PRO A 38 -0.96 -12.51 -5.95
CA PRO A 38 -1.60 -13.25 -7.03
C PRO A 38 -1.18 -12.65 -8.39
N VAL A 39 -1.14 -13.49 -9.41
CA VAL A 39 -0.96 -13.05 -10.81
C VAL A 39 -2.35 -12.99 -11.44
N ASP A 40 -2.89 -11.79 -11.60
CA ASP A 40 -4.29 -11.58 -12.03
C ASP A 40 -4.64 -12.32 -13.31
N ALA A 41 -3.76 -12.30 -14.32
CA ALA A 41 -3.96 -13.01 -15.59
C ALA A 41 -4.09 -14.53 -15.44
N SER A 42 -3.55 -15.12 -14.37
CA SER A 42 -3.65 -16.58 -14.10
C SER A 42 -4.95 -16.95 -13.39
N LEU A 43 -5.65 -15.95 -12.86
CA LEU A 43 -6.86 -16.10 -12.06
C LEU A 43 -8.11 -15.65 -12.82
N ASP A 44 -7.95 -15.17 -14.06
CA ASP A 44 -9.04 -14.75 -14.92
C ASP A 44 -10.05 -15.90 -15.12
N GLY A 45 -11.29 -15.64 -14.75
CA GLY A 45 -12.36 -16.63 -14.78
C GLY A 45 -12.45 -17.61 -13.59
N LEU A 46 -11.46 -17.60 -12.67
CA LEU A 46 -11.49 -18.41 -11.46
C LEU A 46 -11.91 -17.62 -10.22
N LEU A 47 -11.65 -16.32 -10.20
CA LEU A 47 -12.05 -15.42 -9.11
C LEU A 47 -13.27 -14.61 -9.51
N GLN A 48 -14.17 -14.41 -8.56
CA GLN A 48 -15.17 -13.35 -8.71
C GLN A 48 -14.44 -12.00 -8.81
N PRO A 49 -14.99 -11.03 -9.57
CA PRO A 49 -14.40 -9.70 -9.62
C PRO A 49 -14.17 -9.20 -8.19
N PRO A 50 -13.04 -8.54 -7.93
CA PRO A 50 -12.73 -8.07 -6.59
C PRO A 50 -13.91 -7.26 -6.06
N ALA A 51 -14.37 -7.58 -4.87
CA ALA A 51 -15.47 -6.87 -4.24
C ALA A 51 -15.10 -5.38 -4.23
N SER A 52 -15.93 -4.54 -4.83
CA SER A 52 -15.75 -3.10 -4.76
C SER A 52 -15.81 -2.69 -3.30
N ILE A 53 -14.81 -1.94 -2.85
CA ILE A 53 -14.78 -1.38 -1.51
C ILE A 53 -15.40 0.00 -1.59
N GLU A 54 -16.60 0.15 -1.06
CA GLU A 54 -17.15 1.47 -0.82
C GLU A 54 -16.35 2.14 0.30
N ALA A 55 -15.81 3.31 0.00
CA ALA A 55 -15.04 4.11 0.94
C ALA A 55 -15.53 5.56 0.86
N PRO A 56 -15.90 6.19 1.99
CA PRO A 56 -16.23 7.61 2.01
C PRO A 56 -14.99 8.46 1.71
N ARG A 57 -13.80 7.97 2.12
CA ARG A 57 -12.50 8.60 1.85
C ARG A 57 -11.37 7.57 1.92
N VAL A 58 -10.31 7.80 1.14
CA VAL A 58 -9.09 6.99 1.14
C VAL A 58 -7.91 7.81 1.68
N VAL A 59 -7.14 7.23 2.60
CA VAL A 59 -5.94 7.88 3.15
C VAL A 59 -4.71 7.07 2.82
N PHE A 60 -3.83 7.64 2.01
CA PHE A 60 -2.55 7.03 1.64
C PHE A 60 -1.50 7.31 2.70
N VAL A 61 -0.82 6.27 3.20
CA VAL A 61 0.12 6.40 4.32
C VAL A 61 1.48 5.81 3.96
N CYS A 62 2.54 6.58 4.23
CA CYS A 62 3.93 6.10 4.23
C CYS A 62 4.63 6.65 5.47
N THR A 63 5.91 6.34 5.67
CA THR A 63 6.63 6.82 6.87
C THR A 63 6.66 8.34 6.98
N HIS A 64 7.08 9.05 5.93
CA HIS A 64 7.40 10.47 6.03
C HIS A 64 6.37 11.43 5.43
N ASN A 65 5.33 10.95 4.79
CA ASN A 65 4.36 11.79 4.04
C ASN A 65 5.04 12.82 3.11
N SER A 66 6.16 12.45 2.54
CA SER A 66 6.98 13.39 1.75
C SER A 66 7.18 12.95 0.28
N ALA A 67 6.89 11.69 -0.06
CA ALA A 67 7.03 11.17 -1.41
C ALA A 67 5.89 10.20 -1.76
N ARG A 68 5.99 8.92 -1.36
CA ARG A 68 5.08 7.84 -1.82
C ARG A 68 3.61 8.16 -1.58
N SER A 69 3.23 8.50 -0.36
CA SER A 69 1.82 8.78 -0.03
C SER A 69 1.26 10.01 -0.73
N VAL A 70 2.06 11.07 -0.88
CA VAL A 70 1.61 12.29 -1.58
C VAL A 70 1.50 12.08 -3.10
N LEU A 71 2.34 11.24 -3.68
CA LEU A 71 2.23 10.85 -5.09
C LEU A 71 1.03 9.93 -5.33
N ALA A 72 0.80 8.96 -4.44
CA ALA A 72 -0.36 8.08 -4.49
C ALA A 72 -1.68 8.86 -4.38
N GLU A 73 -1.77 9.81 -3.44
CA GLU A 73 -2.92 10.73 -3.32
C GLU A 73 -3.13 11.53 -4.60
N ALA A 74 -2.07 12.11 -5.17
CA ALA A 74 -2.19 12.90 -6.39
C ALA A 74 -2.63 12.07 -7.59
N LEU A 75 -2.12 10.85 -7.72
CA LEU A 75 -2.54 9.90 -8.74
C LEU A 75 -4.01 9.49 -8.56
N TRP A 76 -4.42 9.15 -7.33
CA TRP A 76 -5.80 8.81 -7.02
C TRP A 76 -6.77 9.92 -7.42
N ARG A 77 -6.47 11.15 -7.07
CA ARG A 77 -7.28 12.33 -7.42
C ARG A 77 -7.36 12.59 -8.92
N SER A 78 -6.45 12.05 -9.71
CA SER A 78 -6.51 12.19 -11.19
C SER A 78 -7.41 11.16 -11.85
N VAL A 79 -7.80 10.08 -11.14
CA VAL A 79 -8.54 8.94 -11.71
C VAL A 79 -9.80 8.57 -10.92
N SER A 80 -10.07 9.21 -9.78
CA SER A 80 -11.18 8.87 -8.90
C SER A 80 -11.82 10.11 -8.29
N GLU A 81 -13.13 10.09 -8.18
CA GLU A 81 -13.94 11.11 -7.48
C GLU A 81 -14.01 10.86 -5.96
N VAL A 82 -13.57 9.69 -5.47
CA VAL A 82 -13.57 9.38 -4.05
C VAL A 82 -12.56 10.29 -3.34
N PRO A 83 -12.99 11.04 -2.30
CA PRO A 83 -12.13 11.91 -1.54
C PRO A 83 -10.87 11.20 -1.04
N SER A 84 -9.75 11.89 -1.02
CA SER A 84 -8.49 11.30 -0.56
C SER A 84 -7.65 12.28 0.25
N ALA A 85 -6.77 11.72 1.07
CA ALA A 85 -5.75 12.44 1.82
C ALA A 85 -4.46 11.62 1.88
N SER A 86 -3.38 12.24 2.36
CA SER A 86 -2.14 11.52 2.66
C SER A 86 -1.59 11.88 4.04
N ALA A 87 -0.88 10.92 4.65
CA ALA A 87 -0.30 11.07 5.97
C ALA A 87 0.99 10.26 6.13
N GLY A 88 1.68 10.45 7.25
CA GLY A 88 2.86 9.68 7.62
C GLY A 88 2.90 9.33 9.10
N THR A 89 3.57 8.23 9.44
CA THR A 89 3.81 7.85 10.85
C THR A 89 4.86 8.77 11.49
N GLN A 90 5.81 9.26 10.68
CA GLN A 90 6.90 10.16 11.08
C GLN A 90 7.08 11.26 10.03
N PRO A 91 6.19 12.27 9.99
CA PRO A 91 6.18 13.26 8.93
C PRO A 91 7.51 14.02 8.81
N ALA A 92 8.00 14.20 7.58
CA ALA A 92 9.14 15.05 7.29
C ALA A 92 8.76 16.53 7.40
N ALA A 93 9.75 17.42 7.50
CA ALA A 93 9.51 18.87 7.54
C ALA A 93 8.92 19.42 6.24
N ARG A 94 9.14 18.74 5.10
CA ARG A 94 8.68 19.18 3.76
C ARG A 94 8.54 18.01 2.79
N ILE A 95 7.77 18.24 1.72
CA ILE A 95 7.68 17.32 0.59
C ILE A 95 9.03 17.22 -0.12
N ASN A 96 9.43 16.00 -0.44
CA ASN A 96 10.69 15.70 -1.12
C ASN A 96 10.73 16.40 -2.51
N PRO A 97 11.78 17.19 -2.82
CA PRO A 97 11.89 17.88 -4.12
C PRO A 97 11.85 16.91 -5.31
N ARG A 98 12.37 15.69 -5.18
CA ARG A 98 12.32 14.67 -6.23
C ARG A 98 10.87 14.19 -6.47
N ALA A 99 10.06 14.08 -5.42
CA ALA A 99 8.64 13.75 -5.55
C ALA A 99 7.88 14.86 -6.27
N ARG A 100 8.13 16.14 -5.94
CA ARG A 100 7.57 17.28 -6.68
C ARG A 100 7.97 17.25 -8.17
N SER A 101 9.22 16.93 -8.47
CA SER A 101 9.69 16.84 -9.85
C SER A 101 9.07 15.64 -10.58
N ALA A 102 8.91 14.49 -9.91
CA ALA A 102 8.24 13.32 -10.49
C ALA A 102 6.76 13.60 -10.79
N ALA A 103 6.04 14.21 -9.85
CA ALA A 103 4.65 14.61 -10.05
C ALA A 103 4.49 15.52 -11.29
N ARG A 104 5.32 16.55 -11.41
CA ARG A 104 5.30 17.46 -12.57
C ARG A 104 5.53 16.74 -13.90
N ARG A 105 6.50 15.81 -13.96
CA ARG A 105 6.74 15.02 -15.17
C ARG A 105 5.56 14.11 -15.53
N ALA A 106 4.83 13.64 -14.53
CA ALA A 106 3.63 12.81 -14.71
C ALA A 106 2.33 13.60 -14.89
N GLY A 107 2.40 14.94 -14.96
CA GLY A 107 1.21 15.80 -15.07
C GLY A 107 0.34 15.82 -13.80
N LEU A 108 0.88 15.38 -12.66
CA LEU A 108 0.14 15.32 -11.40
C LEU A 108 0.33 16.60 -10.58
N THR A 109 -0.75 17.06 -9.95
CA THR A 109 -0.73 18.20 -9.04
C THR A 109 -0.70 17.74 -7.60
N LEU A 110 0.42 18.00 -6.90
CA LEU A 110 0.50 17.76 -5.46
C LEU A 110 -0.25 18.88 -4.72
N GLN A 111 -0.86 18.54 -3.57
CA GLN A 111 -1.39 19.55 -2.67
C GLN A 111 -0.25 20.38 -2.08
N ASP A 112 -0.46 21.68 -1.96
CA ASP A 112 0.49 22.58 -1.30
C ASP A 112 0.24 22.59 0.21
N ALA A 113 0.48 21.45 0.84
CA ALA A 113 0.33 21.24 2.26
C ALA A 113 1.61 20.58 2.81
N PRO A 114 2.00 20.90 4.06
CA PRO A 114 3.11 20.21 4.70
C PRO A 114 2.76 18.75 4.99
N PRO A 115 3.78 17.89 5.15
CA PRO A 115 3.58 16.52 5.66
C PRO A 115 2.84 16.51 7.00
N ARG A 116 1.89 15.57 7.16
CA ARG A 116 0.99 15.48 8.34
C ARG A 116 1.10 14.11 8.99
N ARG A 117 0.86 14.07 10.31
CA ARG A 117 0.79 12.82 11.05
C ARG A 117 -0.49 12.04 10.71
N ILE A 118 -0.37 10.71 10.77
CA ILE A 118 -1.51 9.82 10.56
C ILE A 118 -2.63 10.09 11.58
N ASP A 119 -2.28 10.33 12.83
CA ASP A 119 -3.23 10.58 13.92
C ASP A 119 -4.04 11.87 13.74
N ASP A 120 -3.50 12.85 12.98
CA ASP A 120 -4.15 14.14 12.70
C ASP A 120 -5.04 14.10 11.45
N VAL A 121 -4.95 13.01 10.66
CA VAL A 121 -5.58 12.94 9.33
C VAL A 121 -6.65 11.85 9.24
N VAL A 122 -6.38 10.68 9.80
CA VAL A 122 -7.25 9.50 9.66
C VAL A 122 -8.49 9.66 10.52
N LEU A 123 -9.65 9.43 9.91
CA LEU A 123 -10.96 9.39 10.55
C LEU A 123 -11.45 7.93 10.66
N PRO A 124 -12.41 7.63 11.55
CA PRO A 124 -12.84 6.25 11.81
C PRO A 124 -13.32 5.47 10.58
N ASP A 125 -13.99 6.14 9.63
CA ASP A 125 -14.59 5.50 8.45
C ASP A 125 -13.67 5.49 7.22
N ASP A 126 -12.44 6.01 7.35
CA ASP A 126 -11.48 6.02 6.25
C ASP A 126 -10.99 4.61 5.90
N VAL A 127 -10.74 4.39 4.61
CA VAL A 127 -9.92 3.28 4.17
C VAL A 127 -8.45 3.73 4.13
N VAL A 128 -7.62 3.07 4.90
CA VAL A 128 -6.18 3.38 4.99
C VAL A 128 -5.39 2.50 4.02
N VAL A 129 -4.68 3.13 3.09
CA VAL A 129 -3.81 2.45 2.14
C VAL A 129 -2.34 2.71 2.49
N SER A 130 -1.66 1.70 3.03
CA SER A 130 -0.21 1.79 3.26
C SER A 130 0.53 1.60 1.93
N VAL A 131 1.38 2.58 1.58
CA VAL A 131 2.18 2.56 0.35
C VAL A 131 3.67 2.39 0.63
N CYS A 132 4.01 1.72 1.70
CA CYS A 132 5.36 1.24 2.00
C CYS A 132 5.31 0.14 3.06
N ASP A 133 6.22 -0.81 2.93
CA ASP A 133 6.31 -1.97 3.81
C ASP A 133 6.54 -1.58 5.27
N ALA A 134 7.41 -0.59 5.53
CA ALA A 134 7.70 -0.13 6.89
C ALA A 134 6.42 0.26 7.64
N VAL A 135 5.58 1.10 7.04
CA VAL A 135 4.32 1.52 7.65
C VAL A 135 3.34 0.35 7.77
N ASN A 136 3.26 -0.52 6.76
CA ASN A 136 2.40 -1.69 6.82
C ASN A 136 2.77 -2.63 7.99
N GLU A 137 4.05 -2.72 8.28
CA GLU A 137 4.60 -3.55 9.37
C GLU A 137 4.48 -2.87 10.75
N GLU A 138 4.60 -1.52 10.79
CA GLU A 138 4.49 -0.70 12.01
C GLU A 138 3.04 -0.48 12.44
N LEU A 139 2.13 -0.27 11.48
CA LEU A 139 0.72 -0.03 11.75
C LEU A 139 0.08 -1.30 12.34
N GLY A 140 0.16 -1.46 13.64
CA GLY A 140 -0.53 -2.50 14.40
C GLY A 140 -2.04 -2.54 14.15
N ALA A 141 -2.86 -2.72 15.14
CA ALA A 141 -4.32 -2.74 15.03
C ALA A 141 -4.89 -1.32 14.94
N LEU A 142 -4.87 -0.70 13.75
CA LEU A 142 -5.80 0.40 13.48
C LEU A 142 -7.21 -0.18 13.30
N PRO A 143 -8.26 0.46 13.85
CA PRO A 143 -9.64 0.00 13.68
C PRO A 143 -10.13 0.14 12.23
N ASN A 144 -9.46 0.96 11.44
CA ASN A 144 -9.78 1.25 10.04
C ASN A 144 -9.59 0.03 9.13
N ARG A 145 -10.38 -0.06 8.08
CA ARG A 145 -10.14 -0.98 6.98
C ARG A 145 -8.81 -0.64 6.30
N ARG A 146 -7.94 -1.64 6.12
CA ARG A 146 -6.60 -1.44 5.58
C ARG A 146 -6.36 -2.22 4.31
N ILE A 147 -5.61 -1.57 3.41
CA ILE A 147 -5.06 -2.17 2.19
C ILE A 147 -3.56 -1.88 2.18
N HIS A 148 -2.77 -2.82 1.69
CA HIS A 148 -1.34 -2.60 1.48
C HIS A 148 -1.01 -2.67 -0.01
N TRP A 149 -0.40 -1.59 -0.52
CA TRP A 149 0.22 -1.54 -1.84
C TRP A 149 1.73 -1.48 -1.67
N SER A 150 2.40 -2.61 -1.90
CA SER A 150 3.86 -2.64 -1.95
C SER A 150 4.34 -1.98 -3.24
N VAL A 151 5.15 -0.91 -3.12
CA VAL A 151 5.74 -0.13 -4.21
C VAL A 151 7.24 -0.03 -4.05
#